data_c2ece58a21d624385d40ce85ac7fc347
#
_entry.id   c2ece58a21d624385d40ce85ac7fc347
#
_cell.length_a   1.000
_cell.length_b   1.000
_cell.length_c   1.000
_cell.angle_alpha   90.00
_cell.angle_beta   90.00
_cell.angle_gamma   90.00
#
_symmetry.space_group_name_H-M   'P 1'
#
loop_
_entity.id
_entity.type
_entity.pdbx_description
1 polymer ?
#
loop_
_entity_poly.entity_id
_entity_poly.type
_entity_poly.pdbx_seq_one_letter_code
_entity_poly.pdbx_strand_id
1 'polypeptide(L)'
;MLFRSGEVDELSYLFQGFKYGKAEPWGVISPGTSGSSSPTVSFHHAGHVLGSAGLRVAHQKESLFYTGDVCFHDQTLSPKADFGGVSANILLMETTRGTTETPAGFTREAELQRLIRSIRDGLAGGGGVLVPVFALGRTQEILAAIALAMQAGELKRQPVYIGGLGRVFTEIYDLIASKSPCRRPDLNLHEALDLEVLEARKVNQMNLSGKLFVITAGMMSEHTMSHELTVRMASQKSHSILFVGYAAPDTPAGALRAAPRGTPFSFSPSAGQLVRHCHMDCFDLSAHANREQLVDFAVGMAPRTVLLGHGEPEARDWIESELRERMPRLNILQPAPGESLKV
;
A
#
# COMPACT_ATOMS: atom_id res chain seq x y z
N MET A 1 -22.53 1.73 12.63
CA MET A 1 -23.73 1.87 11.78
C MET A 1 -23.64 0.75 10.74
N LEU A 2 -24.55 -0.21 10.77
CA LEU A 2 -24.56 -1.31 9.80
C LEU A 2 -25.49 -0.88 8.66
N PHE A 3 -24.96 -0.68 7.47
CA PHE A 3 -25.78 -0.49 6.27
C PHE A 3 -26.53 -1.78 5.96
N ARG A 4 -27.79 -1.67 5.57
CA ARG A 4 -28.55 -2.81 5.05
C ARG A 4 -28.04 -3.14 3.63
N SER A 5 -28.01 -4.41 3.26
CA SER A 5 -27.51 -4.82 1.93
C SER A 5 -28.19 -4.09 0.77
N GLY A 6 -29.51 -3.82 0.86
CA GLY A 6 -30.24 -3.04 -0.13
C GLY A 6 -29.78 -1.58 -0.27
N GLU A 7 -29.34 -0.94 0.82
CA GLU A 7 -28.79 0.44 0.76
C GLU A 7 -27.44 0.47 0.04
N VAL A 8 -26.63 -0.58 0.18
CA VAL A 8 -25.34 -0.71 -0.54
C VAL A 8 -25.59 -0.96 -2.02
N ASP A 9 -26.56 -1.79 -2.37
CA ASP A 9 -26.95 -2.05 -3.76
C ASP A 9 -27.46 -0.78 -4.45
N GLU A 10 -28.29 0.02 -3.77
CA GLU A 10 -28.76 1.32 -4.28
C GLU A 10 -27.60 2.31 -4.51
N LEU A 11 -26.60 2.34 -3.63
CA LEU A 11 -25.41 3.19 -3.81
C LEU A 11 -24.60 2.79 -5.04
N SER A 12 -24.63 1.53 -5.45
CA SER A 12 -23.86 1.06 -6.62
C SER A 12 -24.28 1.75 -7.92
N TYR A 13 -25.53 2.17 -8.04
CA TYR A 13 -26.04 2.93 -9.19
C TYR A 13 -25.51 4.38 -9.29
N LEU A 14 -24.93 4.88 -8.19
CA LEU A 14 -24.34 6.22 -8.14
C LEU A 14 -22.86 6.22 -8.53
N PHE A 15 -22.23 5.05 -8.68
CA PHE A 15 -20.82 4.97 -9.07
C PHE A 15 -20.63 5.32 -10.54
N GLN A 16 -19.73 6.27 -10.79
CA GLN A 16 -19.30 6.64 -12.12
C GLN A 16 -17.83 6.29 -12.32
N GLY A 17 -17.53 5.64 -13.43
CA GLY A 17 -16.17 5.37 -13.85
C GLY A 17 -15.59 6.53 -14.67
N PHE A 18 -14.38 6.97 -14.32
CA PHE A 18 -13.64 7.98 -15.06
C PHE A 18 -12.41 7.37 -15.72
N LYS A 19 -12.08 7.85 -16.92
CA LYS A 19 -10.83 7.46 -17.60
C LYS A 19 -9.70 8.37 -17.14
N TYR A 20 -8.53 7.79 -16.91
CA TYR A 20 -7.33 8.57 -16.64
C TYR A 20 -7.01 9.51 -17.81
N GLY A 21 -6.45 10.69 -17.47
CA GLY A 21 -6.00 11.70 -18.41
C GLY A 21 -7.11 12.48 -19.11
N LYS A 22 -8.39 12.13 -18.90
CA LYS A 22 -9.51 12.82 -19.51
C LYS A 22 -10.06 13.89 -18.56
N ALA A 23 -10.12 15.13 -19.04
CA ALA A 23 -10.79 16.21 -18.33
C ALA A 23 -12.31 16.15 -18.52
N GLU A 24 -13.04 16.17 -17.41
CA GLU A 24 -14.51 16.18 -17.40
C GLU A 24 -15.00 17.45 -16.69
N PRO A 25 -16.15 18.04 -17.12
CA PRO A 25 -16.75 19.14 -16.38
C PRO A 25 -17.17 18.72 -14.97
N TRP A 26 -17.01 19.60 -13.98
CA TRP A 26 -17.44 19.33 -12.59
C TRP A 26 -18.91 18.92 -12.47
N GLY A 27 -19.77 19.45 -13.34
CA GLY A 27 -21.20 19.10 -13.37
C GLY A 27 -21.49 17.62 -13.63
N VAL A 28 -20.53 16.88 -14.18
CA VAL A 28 -20.63 15.39 -14.30
C VAL A 28 -20.48 14.73 -12.93
N ILE A 29 -19.64 15.29 -12.06
CA ILE A 29 -19.41 14.78 -10.69
C ILE A 29 -20.46 15.30 -9.71
N SER A 30 -20.93 16.54 -9.91
CA SER A 30 -21.92 17.18 -9.06
C SER A 30 -23.04 17.76 -9.90
N PRO A 31 -24.11 16.97 -10.21
CA PRO A 31 -25.24 17.43 -11.00
C PRO A 31 -25.87 18.70 -10.43
N GLY A 32 -26.22 19.65 -11.30
CA GLY A 32 -26.81 20.94 -10.91
C GLY A 32 -25.81 22.10 -10.85
N THR A 33 -24.51 21.85 -11.02
CA THR A 33 -23.45 22.89 -11.03
C THR A 33 -22.92 23.18 -12.43
N SER A 34 -23.60 22.74 -13.48
CA SER A 34 -23.18 22.92 -14.88
C SER A 34 -23.40 24.37 -15.37
N GLY A 35 -22.33 25.02 -15.81
CA GLY A 35 -22.32 26.33 -16.45
C GLY A 35 -21.04 26.53 -17.25
N SER A 36 -20.99 27.51 -18.13
CA SER A 36 -19.80 27.83 -18.96
C SER A 36 -18.53 28.18 -18.15
N SER A 37 -18.66 28.39 -16.86
CA SER A 37 -17.57 28.67 -15.92
C SER A 37 -17.33 27.53 -14.90
N SER A 38 -17.90 26.33 -15.12
CA SER A 38 -17.72 25.22 -14.19
C SER A 38 -16.28 24.72 -14.18
N PRO A 39 -15.74 24.33 -12.99
CA PRO A 39 -14.44 23.67 -12.92
C PRO A 39 -14.37 22.39 -13.76
N THR A 40 -13.19 22.03 -14.17
CA THR A 40 -12.90 20.72 -14.79
C THR A 40 -12.11 19.84 -13.86
N VAL A 41 -12.31 18.54 -13.98
CA VAL A 41 -11.65 17.52 -13.16
C VAL A 41 -11.01 16.49 -14.07
N SER A 42 -9.80 16.05 -13.74
CA SER A 42 -9.17 14.91 -14.38
C SER A 42 -8.47 14.02 -13.37
N PHE A 43 -8.52 12.72 -13.60
CA PHE A 43 -7.86 11.70 -12.80
C PHE A 43 -6.61 11.22 -13.54
N HIS A 44 -5.54 10.97 -12.79
CA HIS A 44 -4.26 10.52 -13.32
C HIS A 44 -3.78 9.32 -12.51
N HIS A 45 -3.28 8.28 -13.18
CA HIS A 45 -2.85 7.06 -12.49
C HIS A 45 -1.76 7.34 -11.47
N ALA A 46 -2.00 7.02 -10.19
CA ALA A 46 -1.08 7.34 -9.10
C ALA A 46 -0.09 6.21 -8.77
N GLY A 47 -0.22 5.02 -9.34
CA GLY A 47 0.73 3.92 -9.20
C GLY A 47 0.72 3.19 -7.85
N HIS A 48 -0.03 3.68 -6.86
CA HIS A 48 -0.05 3.12 -5.51
C HIS A 48 -0.72 1.74 -5.46
N VAL A 49 -1.95 1.65 -5.90
CA VAL A 49 -2.74 0.42 -6.03
C VAL A 49 -3.56 0.46 -7.30
N LEU A 50 -4.17 -0.66 -7.68
CA LEU A 50 -5.09 -0.70 -8.81
C LEU A 50 -6.25 0.28 -8.62
N GLY A 51 -6.43 1.21 -9.56
CA GLY A 51 -7.45 2.25 -9.49
C GLY A 51 -7.04 3.51 -8.71
N SER A 52 -5.85 3.56 -8.11
CA SER A 52 -5.38 4.78 -7.42
C SER A 52 -5.20 5.94 -8.39
N ALA A 53 -5.57 7.15 -7.95
CA ALA A 53 -5.55 8.32 -8.81
C ALA A 53 -5.07 9.58 -8.10
N GLY A 54 -4.24 10.36 -8.78
CA GLY A 54 -4.11 11.78 -8.53
C GLY A 54 -5.27 12.54 -9.16
N LEU A 55 -5.67 13.63 -8.55
CA LEU A 55 -6.81 14.44 -8.95
C LEU A 55 -6.37 15.86 -9.32
N ARG A 56 -6.64 16.28 -10.55
CA ARG A 56 -6.49 17.67 -10.96
C ARG A 56 -7.85 18.35 -11.03
N VAL A 57 -7.99 19.48 -10.35
CA VAL A 57 -9.13 20.38 -10.46
C VAL A 57 -8.63 21.69 -11.07
N ALA A 58 -9.31 22.19 -12.11
CA ALA A 58 -8.97 23.48 -12.73
C ALA A 58 -10.20 24.34 -12.92
N HIS A 59 -10.07 25.61 -12.60
CA HIS A 59 -11.11 26.61 -12.78
C HIS A 59 -10.49 27.93 -13.19
N GLN A 60 -10.84 28.42 -14.37
CA GLN A 60 -10.27 29.65 -14.93
C GLN A 60 -8.74 29.58 -15.03
N LYS A 61 -8.01 30.41 -14.28
CA LYS A 61 -6.54 30.47 -14.25
C LYS A 61 -5.93 29.68 -13.09
N GLU A 62 -6.75 29.15 -12.18
CA GLU A 62 -6.30 28.42 -11.01
C GLU A 62 -6.45 26.91 -11.22
N SER A 63 -5.50 26.18 -10.68
CA SER A 63 -5.54 24.73 -10.71
C SER A 63 -4.87 24.12 -9.48
N LEU A 64 -5.48 23.05 -8.99
CA LEU A 64 -4.96 22.25 -7.90
C LEU A 64 -4.69 20.83 -8.40
N PHE A 65 -3.58 20.25 -8.01
CA PHE A 65 -3.31 18.84 -8.18
C PHE A 65 -3.11 18.19 -6.81
N TYR A 66 -3.89 17.14 -6.54
CA TYR A 66 -3.72 16.26 -5.39
C TYR A 66 -3.12 14.94 -5.86
N THR A 67 -1.99 14.55 -5.31
CA THR A 67 -1.30 13.32 -5.71
C THR A 67 -2.08 12.06 -5.37
N GLY A 68 -2.94 12.09 -4.33
CA GLY A 68 -3.30 10.88 -3.62
C GLY A 68 -2.05 10.21 -3.05
N ASP A 69 -2.18 8.96 -2.64
CA ASP A 69 -1.04 8.11 -2.35
C ASP A 69 -0.37 7.75 -3.67
N VAL A 70 0.92 8.07 -3.82
CA VAL A 70 1.62 8.00 -5.10
C VAL A 70 2.84 7.10 -5.07
N CYS A 71 3.07 6.38 -6.16
CA CYS A 71 4.24 5.53 -6.36
C CYS A 71 4.92 5.87 -7.69
N PHE A 72 6.15 6.36 -7.66
CA PHE A 72 6.90 6.74 -8.86
C PHE A 72 7.83 5.64 -9.38
N HIS A 73 7.72 4.43 -8.87
CA HIS A 73 8.42 3.26 -9.40
C HIS A 73 7.43 2.15 -9.78
N ASP A 74 7.82 1.32 -10.73
CA ASP A 74 7.04 0.16 -11.12
C ASP A 74 6.98 -0.88 -10.00
N GLN A 75 5.79 -1.39 -9.73
CA GLN A 75 5.56 -2.54 -8.86
C GLN A 75 5.46 -3.82 -9.70
N THR A 76 5.09 -4.94 -9.11
CA THR A 76 4.93 -6.20 -9.86
C THR A 76 3.74 -6.13 -10.82
N LEU A 77 2.60 -5.64 -10.33
CA LEU A 77 1.35 -5.48 -11.08
C LEU A 77 1.09 -4.03 -11.47
N SER A 78 1.21 -3.10 -10.52
CA SER A 78 0.91 -1.69 -10.77
C SER A 78 2.08 -1.00 -11.47
N PRO A 79 1.87 -0.32 -12.61
CA PRO A 79 2.88 0.58 -13.16
C PRO A 79 3.06 1.79 -12.25
N LYS A 80 4.19 2.48 -12.40
CA LYS A 80 4.43 3.76 -11.72
C LYS A 80 3.36 4.79 -12.07
N ALA A 81 3.25 5.82 -11.24
CA ALA A 81 2.37 6.96 -11.50
C ALA A 81 2.61 7.56 -12.89
N ASP A 82 1.51 7.91 -13.55
CA ASP A 82 1.51 8.65 -14.83
C ASP A 82 0.93 10.06 -14.61
N PHE A 83 1.79 10.95 -14.15
CA PHE A 83 1.51 12.37 -13.97
C PHE A 83 2.18 13.23 -15.04
N GLY A 84 2.62 12.61 -16.14
CA GLY A 84 3.29 13.29 -17.25
C GLY A 84 2.44 14.40 -17.85
N GLY A 85 3.02 15.61 -17.97
CA GLY A 85 2.33 16.79 -18.50
C GLY A 85 1.30 17.44 -17.59
N VAL A 86 1.11 16.94 -16.36
CA VAL A 86 0.25 17.61 -15.38
C VAL A 86 0.95 18.85 -14.85
N SER A 87 0.24 19.98 -14.90
CA SER A 87 0.66 21.25 -14.29
C SER A 87 -0.44 21.76 -13.37
N ALA A 88 -0.06 22.37 -12.26
CA ALA A 88 -0.98 23.02 -11.33
C ALA A 88 -0.32 24.18 -10.59
N ASN A 89 -1.13 25.19 -10.21
CA ASN A 89 -0.67 26.30 -9.39
C ASN A 89 -0.49 25.88 -7.93
N ILE A 90 -1.29 24.92 -7.49
CA ILE A 90 -1.31 24.40 -6.13
C ILE A 90 -1.11 22.89 -6.19
N LEU A 91 -0.13 22.38 -5.45
CA LEU A 91 0.11 20.96 -5.28
C LEU A 91 -0.24 20.55 -3.85
N LEU A 92 -1.18 19.61 -3.69
CA LEU A 92 -1.41 18.91 -2.44
C LEU A 92 -0.74 17.52 -2.56
N MET A 93 0.23 17.25 -1.69
CA MET A 93 1.10 16.08 -1.82
C MET A 93 1.17 15.27 -0.54
N GLU A 94 1.19 13.93 -0.68
CA GLU A 94 1.50 13.03 0.41
C GLU A 94 2.96 13.18 0.87
N THR A 95 3.24 12.76 2.11
CA THR A 95 4.58 12.78 2.69
C THR A 95 4.90 11.53 3.49
N THR A 96 4.18 10.42 3.24
CA THR A 96 4.22 9.18 4.02
C THR A 96 5.63 8.68 4.30
N ARG A 97 6.55 8.80 3.34
CA ARG A 97 7.92 8.33 3.48
C ARG A 97 8.96 9.43 3.77
N GLY A 98 8.55 10.60 4.20
CA GLY A 98 9.46 11.73 4.43
C GLY A 98 10.58 11.44 5.44
N THR A 99 10.37 10.57 6.41
CA THR A 99 11.41 10.13 7.36
C THR A 99 12.18 8.88 6.93
N THR A 100 11.79 8.23 5.81
CA THR A 100 12.40 6.97 5.37
C THR A 100 13.51 7.24 4.36
N GLU A 101 14.75 6.99 4.74
CA GLU A 101 15.88 7.06 3.81
C GLU A 101 15.88 5.89 2.84
N THR A 102 16.21 6.17 1.59
CA THR A 102 16.45 5.11 0.60
C THR A 102 17.93 4.74 0.64
N PRO A 103 18.28 3.50 1.01
CA PRO A 103 19.69 3.07 1.02
C PRO A 103 20.34 3.20 -0.34
N ALA A 104 21.62 3.59 -0.37
CA ALA A 104 22.38 3.65 -1.61
C ALA A 104 22.39 2.28 -2.32
N GLY A 105 22.12 2.26 -3.61
CA GLY A 105 22.03 1.03 -4.41
C GLY A 105 20.76 0.20 -4.17
N PHE A 106 19.80 0.71 -3.43
CA PHE A 106 18.49 0.05 -3.24
C PHE A 106 17.80 -0.12 -4.61
N THR A 107 17.36 -1.35 -4.87
CA THR A 107 16.43 -1.64 -5.97
C THR A 107 15.30 -2.52 -5.46
N ARG A 108 14.10 -2.24 -5.94
CA ARG A 108 12.91 -3.06 -5.61
C ARG A 108 13.08 -4.51 -6.04
N GLU A 109 13.75 -4.73 -7.17
CA GLU A 109 14.10 -6.06 -7.69
C GLU A 109 14.92 -6.87 -6.69
N ALA A 110 16.02 -6.28 -6.19
CA ALA A 110 16.88 -6.94 -5.19
C ALA A 110 16.12 -7.25 -3.89
N GLU A 111 15.22 -6.35 -3.51
CA GLU A 111 14.40 -6.51 -2.30
C GLU A 111 13.34 -7.61 -2.46
N LEU A 112 12.69 -7.71 -3.62
CA LEU A 112 11.81 -8.83 -3.96
C LEU A 112 12.56 -10.16 -3.96
N GLN A 113 13.75 -10.21 -4.56
CA GLN A 113 14.60 -11.40 -4.56
C GLN A 113 15.01 -11.79 -3.12
N ARG A 114 15.28 -10.81 -2.26
CA ARG A 114 15.58 -11.05 -0.84
C ARG A 114 14.37 -11.67 -0.13
N LEU A 115 13.16 -11.15 -0.38
CA LEU A 115 11.92 -11.70 0.17
C LEU A 115 11.69 -13.16 -0.31
N ILE A 116 11.82 -13.43 -1.60
CA ILE A 116 11.62 -14.79 -2.16
C ILE A 116 12.63 -15.78 -1.58
N ARG A 117 13.90 -15.39 -1.42
CA ARG A 117 14.90 -16.21 -0.73
C ARG A 117 14.50 -16.49 0.72
N SER A 118 14.06 -15.48 1.48
CA SER A 118 13.65 -15.64 2.88
C SER A 118 12.41 -16.55 3.01
N ILE A 119 11.47 -16.48 2.08
CA ILE A 119 10.32 -17.40 2.02
C ILE A 119 10.83 -18.85 1.76
N ARG A 120 11.65 -19.05 0.74
CA ARG A 120 12.21 -20.35 0.40
C ARG A 120 12.96 -20.98 1.58
N ASP A 121 13.83 -20.22 2.20
CA ASP A 121 14.70 -20.70 3.27
C ASP A 121 13.90 -21.04 4.54
N GLY A 122 12.89 -20.23 4.88
CA GLY A 122 11.96 -20.49 5.97
C GLY A 122 11.15 -21.78 5.77
N LEU A 123 10.66 -22.02 4.54
CA LEU A 123 9.94 -23.26 4.18
C LEU A 123 10.86 -24.47 4.13
N ALA A 124 12.08 -24.33 3.60
CA ALA A 124 13.08 -25.41 3.56
C ALA A 124 13.51 -25.84 4.96
N GLY A 125 13.51 -24.93 5.94
CA GLY A 125 13.72 -25.23 7.35
C GLY A 125 12.57 -25.96 8.03
N GLY A 126 11.50 -26.32 7.31
CA GLY A 126 10.31 -27.01 7.82
C GLY A 126 9.38 -26.09 8.62
N GLY A 127 9.66 -24.79 8.70
CA GLY A 127 8.83 -23.81 9.39
C GLY A 127 7.64 -23.33 8.55
N GLY A 128 6.67 -22.68 9.18
CA GLY A 128 5.67 -21.88 8.50
C GLY A 128 6.22 -20.46 8.24
N VAL A 129 5.83 -19.87 7.14
CA VAL A 129 6.18 -18.49 6.78
C VAL A 129 4.92 -17.64 6.73
N LEU A 130 4.89 -16.56 7.52
CA LEU A 130 3.82 -15.57 7.53
C LEU A 130 4.32 -14.26 6.91
N VAL A 131 3.61 -13.80 5.89
CA VAL A 131 3.77 -12.47 5.30
C VAL A 131 2.51 -11.66 5.63
N PRO A 132 2.54 -10.80 6.66
CA PRO A 132 1.41 -9.94 7.00
C PRO A 132 1.31 -8.80 5.99
N VAL A 133 0.12 -8.59 5.43
CA VAL A 133 -0.10 -7.65 4.32
C VAL A 133 -1.35 -6.81 4.50
N PHE A 134 -1.37 -5.62 3.89
CA PHE A 134 -2.60 -4.86 3.70
C PHE A 134 -3.47 -5.52 2.63
N ALA A 135 -4.78 -5.45 2.79
CA ALA A 135 -5.73 -6.18 1.97
C ALA A 135 -5.74 -5.74 0.50
N LEU A 136 -5.70 -4.42 0.28
CA LEU A 136 -5.70 -3.82 -1.05
C LEU A 136 -4.26 -3.48 -1.49
N GLY A 137 -3.90 -3.89 -2.68
CA GLY A 137 -2.62 -3.62 -3.34
C GLY A 137 -1.50 -4.53 -2.84
N ARG A 138 -1.11 -4.45 -1.56
CA ARG A 138 0.05 -5.19 -1.05
C ARG A 138 -0.12 -6.70 -1.12
N THR A 139 -1.31 -7.22 -0.80
CA THR A 139 -1.62 -8.64 -0.95
C THR A 139 -1.38 -9.10 -2.38
N GLN A 140 -1.93 -8.41 -3.37
CA GLN A 140 -1.87 -8.80 -4.77
C GLN A 140 -0.45 -8.68 -5.33
N GLU A 141 0.29 -7.64 -4.96
CA GLU A 141 1.70 -7.46 -5.36
C GLU A 141 2.60 -8.59 -4.84
N ILE A 142 2.41 -9.02 -3.60
CA ILE A 142 3.19 -10.13 -3.00
C ILE A 142 2.76 -11.47 -3.61
N LEU A 143 1.47 -11.71 -3.82
CA LEU A 143 1.00 -12.91 -4.51
C LEU A 143 1.56 -13.00 -5.93
N ALA A 144 1.58 -11.90 -6.67
CA ALA A 144 2.17 -11.85 -8.01
C ALA A 144 3.67 -12.17 -7.99
N ALA A 145 4.42 -11.60 -7.05
CA ALA A 145 5.85 -11.90 -6.90
C ALA A 145 6.09 -13.39 -6.59
N ILE A 146 5.28 -13.99 -5.70
CA ILE A 146 5.32 -15.42 -5.38
C ILE A 146 4.97 -16.27 -6.60
N ALA A 147 3.93 -15.91 -7.36
CA ALA A 147 3.52 -16.62 -8.57
C ALA A 147 4.66 -16.65 -9.60
N LEU A 148 5.29 -15.50 -9.85
CA LEU A 148 6.42 -15.39 -10.78
C LEU A 148 7.63 -16.21 -10.32
N ALA A 149 7.94 -16.19 -9.02
CA ALA A 149 9.03 -16.98 -8.45
C ALA A 149 8.77 -18.49 -8.56
N MET A 150 7.51 -18.94 -8.38
CA MET A 150 7.12 -20.34 -8.59
C MET A 150 7.19 -20.72 -10.07
N GLN A 151 6.78 -19.85 -10.97
CA GLN A 151 6.88 -20.06 -12.42
C GLN A 151 8.34 -20.15 -12.89
N ALA A 152 9.21 -19.31 -12.31
CA ALA A 152 10.66 -19.32 -12.59
C ALA A 152 11.41 -20.51 -11.93
N GLY A 153 10.76 -21.30 -11.08
CA GLY A 153 11.40 -22.37 -10.32
C GLY A 153 12.27 -21.91 -9.13
N GLU A 154 12.24 -20.61 -8.80
CA GLU A 154 12.98 -20.03 -7.66
C GLU A 154 12.32 -20.42 -6.32
N LEU A 155 11.01 -20.63 -6.33
CA LEU A 155 10.23 -21.13 -5.22
C LEU A 155 9.46 -22.38 -5.64
N LYS A 156 9.50 -23.44 -4.80
CA LYS A 156 8.74 -24.66 -5.06
C LYS A 156 7.23 -24.37 -5.07
N ARG A 157 6.53 -24.92 -6.07
CA ARG A 157 5.06 -24.80 -6.15
C ARG A 157 4.42 -25.48 -4.95
N GLN A 158 3.54 -24.76 -4.26
CA GLN A 158 2.82 -25.22 -3.08
C GLN A 158 1.61 -24.33 -2.82
N PRO A 159 0.65 -24.74 -1.99
CA PRO A 159 -0.46 -23.89 -1.58
C PRO A 159 0.00 -22.61 -0.89
N VAL A 160 -0.67 -21.51 -1.19
CA VAL A 160 -0.52 -20.21 -0.53
C VAL A 160 -1.82 -19.89 0.20
N TYR A 161 -1.73 -19.77 1.52
CA TYR A 161 -2.89 -19.47 2.35
C TYR A 161 -3.18 -17.99 2.35
N ILE A 162 -4.40 -17.61 1.96
CA ILE A 162 -4.92 -16.24 1.98
C ILE A 162 -6.16 -16.15 2.87
N GLY A 163 -6.51 -14.92 3.31
CA GLY A 163 -7.72 -14.75 4.12
C GLY A 163 -8.15 -13.30 4.28
N GLY A 164 -9.33 -13.13 4.87
CA GLY A 164 -9.92 -11.80 5.09
C GLY A 164 -10.22 -11.07 3.78
N LEU A 165 -10.17 -9.75 3.83
CA LEU A 165 -10.44 -8.89 2.66
C LEU A 165 -9.40 -9.05 1.54
N GLY A 166 -8.20 -9.56 1.84
CA GLY A 166 -7.18 -9.85 0.81
C GLY A 166 -7.70 -10.78 -0.27
N ARG A 167 -8.49 -11.80 0.09
CA ARG A 167 -9.16 -12.69 -0.86
C ARG A 167 -10.09 -11.92 -1.81
N VAL A 168 -10.98 -11.11 -1.26
CA VAL A 168 -11.97 -10.35 -2.04
C VAL A 168 -11.29 -9.41 -3.02
N PHE A 169 -10.27 -8.67 -2.56
CA PHE A 169 -9.54 -7.77 -3.44
C PHE A 169 -8.71 -8.52 -4.50
N THR A 170 -8.26 -9.75 -4.23
CA THR A 170 -7.56 -10.55 -5.24
C THR A 170 -8.52 -10.96 -6.36
N GLU A 171 -9.75 -11.37 -6.04
CA GLU A 171 -10.79 -11.63 -7.03
C GLU A 171 -11.08 -10.38 -7.90
N ILE A 172 -11.17 -9.19 -7.27
CA ILE A 172 -11.39 -7.92 -7.99
C ILE A 172 -10.20 -7.62 -8.91
N TYR A 173 -8.96 -7.81 -8.45
CA TYR A 173 -7.77 -7.58 -9.28
C TYR A 173 -7.77 -8.45 -10.52
N ASP A 174 -8.06 -9.75 -10.40
CA ASP A 174 -8.12 -10.67 -11.53
C ASP A 174 -9.23 -10.25 -12.55
N LEU A 175 -10.37 -9.73 -12.06
CA LEU A 175 -11.48 -9.29 -12.90
C LEU A 175 -11.19 -8.00 -13.70
N ILE A 176 -10.38 -7.08 -13.14
CA ILE A 176 -10.20 -5.75 -13.73
C ILE A 176 -8.79 -5.45 -14.22
N ALA A 177 -7.83 -6.37 -14.04
CA ALA A 177 -6.44 -6.18 -14.47
C ALA A 177 -6.31 -5.78 -15.96
N SER A 178 -7.11 -6.38 -16.84
CA SER A 178 -7.11 -6.06 -18.27
C SER A 178 -7.80 -4.73 -18.63
N LYS A 179 -8.52 -4.11 -17.69
CA LYS A 179 -9.29 -2.87 -17.89
C LYS A 179 -8.66 -1.65 -17.22
N SER A 180 -7.59 -1.85 -16.47
CA SER A 180 -6.90 -0.81 -15.71
C SER A 180 -5.42 -0.82 -16.05
N PRO A 181 -4.66 0.27 -15.80
CA PRO A 181 -3.23 0.24 -15.95
C PRO A 181 -2.63 -0.90 -15.10
N CYS A 182 -2.12 -1.92 -15.77
CA CYS A 182 -1.51 -3.10 -15.15
C CYS A 182 -0.33 -3.56 -16.00
N ARG A 183 0.79 -3.88 -15.36
CA ARG A 183 2.00 -4.36 -16.05
C ARG A 183 1.89 -5.81 -16.52
N ARG A 184 0.99 -6.56 -15.91
CA ARG A 184 0.77 -7.99 -16.18
C ARG A 184 -0.72 -8.30 -16.27
N PRO A 185 -1.40 -7.75 -17.29
CA PRO A 185 -2.86 -7.89 -17.41
C PRO A 185 -3.31 -9.34 -17.64
N ASP A 186 -2.39 -10.20 -18.11
CA ASP A 186 -2.65 -11.63 -18.35
C ASP A 186 -2.34 -12.53 -17.15
N LEU A 187 -1.79 -11.97 -16.05
CA LEU A 187 -1.52 -12.74 -14.84
C LEU A 187 -2.78 -12.81 -13.98
N ASN A 188 -3.49 -13.93 -14.06
CA ASN A 188 -4.58 -14.25 -13.13
C ASN A 188 -3.99 -14.94 -11.90
N LEU A 189 -4.18 -14.35 -10.72
CA LEU A 189 -3.56 -14.83 -9.48
C LEU A 189 -4.18 -16.15 -9.00
N HIS A 190 -5.49 -16.35 -9.21
CA HIS A 190 -6.17 -17.59 -8.86
C HIS A 190 -5.77 -18.76 -9.77
N GLU A 191 -5.39 -18.51 -11.02
CA GLU A 191 -4.89 -19.55 -11.92
C GLU A 191 -3.40 -19.82 -11.73
N ALA A 192 -2.63 -18.77 -11.42
CA ALA A 192 -1.17 -18.87 -11.27
C ALA A 192 -0.74 -19.55 -9.96
N LEU A 193 -1.56 -19.44 -8.91
CA LEU A 193 -1.30 -19.95 -7.56
C LEU A 193 -2.39 -20.92 -7.13
N ASP A 194 -1.98 -21.90 -6.32
CA ASP A 194 -2.91 -22.73 -5.55
C ASP A 194 -3.28 -21.94 -4.27
N LEU A 195 -4.34 -21.11 -4.37
CA LEU A 195 -4.78 -20.24 -3.28
C LEU A 195 -5.76 -20.98 -2.37
N GLU A 196 -5.34 -21.26 -1.13
CA GLU A 196 -6.20 -21.80 -0.10
C GLU A 196 -6.76 -20.72 0.82
N VAL A 197 -8.08 -20.69 0.97
CA VAL A 197 -8.74 -19.75 1.87
C VAL A 197 -8.62 -20.22 3.32
N LEU A 198 -7.90 -19.45 4.14
CA LEU A 198 -7.80 -19.69 5.57
C LEU A 198 -9.05 -19.17 6.29
N GLU A 199 -9.74 -20.06 6.97
CA GLU A 199 -10.86 -19.71 7.84
C GLU A 199 -10.36 -19.44 9.27
N ALA A 200 -10.84 -18.36 9.89
CA ALA A 200 -10.42 -17.96 11.24
C ALA A 200 -10.53 -19.10 12.28
N ARG A 201 -11.62 -19.89 12.22
CA ARG A 201 -11.83 -21.05 13.11
C ARG A 201 -10.78 -22.16 12.98
N LYS A 202 -10.08 -22.24 11.83
CA LYS A 202 -9.06 -23.28 11.56
C LYS A 202 -7.67 -22.83 12.00
N VAL A 203 -7.43 -21.53 12.20
CA VAL A 203 -6.12 -20.99 12.54
C VAL A 203 -5.52 -21.70 13.74
N ASN A 204 -6.29 -21.90 14.81
CA ASN A 204 -5.78 -22.50 16.06
C ASN A 204 -5.55 -24.01 16.00
N GLN A 205 -6.10 -24.71 15.02
CA GLN A 205 -6.05 -26.19 14.94
C GLN A 205 -5.08 -26.70 13.88
N MET A 206 -4.71 -25.87 12.89
CA MET A 206 -3.88 -26.34 11.79
C MET A 206 -2.40 -26.45 12.15
N ASN A 207 -1.72 -27.40 11.52
CA ASN A 207 -0.26 -27.46 11.52
C ASN A 207 0.27 -26.33 10.63
N LEU A 208 1.16 -25.49 11.15
CA LEU A 208 1.73 -24.35 10.44
C LEU A 208 3.01 -24.70 9.66
N SER A 209 3.66 -25.83 9.98
CA SER A 209 4.94 -26.22 9.39
C SER A 209 4.84 -26.42 7.87
N GLY A 210 5.81 -25.87 7.15
CA GLY A 210 5.91 -25.98 5.70
C GLY A 210 4.84 -25.21 4.91
N LYS A 211 4.10 -24.29 5.56
CA LYS A 211 3.02 -23.52 4.94
C LYS A 211 3.39 -22.06 4.75
N LEU A 212 2.94 -21.50 3.62
CA LEU A 212 3.10 -20.08 3.27
C LEU A 212 1.77 -19.35 3.46
N PHE A 213 1.78 -18.33 4.31
CA PHE A 213 0.63 -17.50 4.65
C PHE A 213 0.85 -16.07 4.17
N VAL A 214 -0.04 -15.57 3.32
CA VAL A 214 -0.12 -14.15 2.90
C VAL A 214 -1.45 -13.60 3.44
N ILE A 215 -1.41 -13.04 4.66
CA ILE A 215 -2.62 -12.84 5.47
C ILE A 215 -2.77 -11.38 5.88
N THR A 216 -4.00 -10.87 5.77
CA THR A 216 -4.40 -9.57 6.34
C THR A 216 -4.78 -9.73 7.84
N ALA A 217 -4.58 -8.75 8.72
CA ALA A 217 -4.15 -7.38 8.47
C ALA A 217 -2.64 -7.22 8.68
N GLY A 218 -2.05 -6.29 7.93
CA GLY A 218 -0.61 -5.98 8.03
C GLY A 218 -0.17 -5.48 9.41
N MET A 219 -1.04 -4.76 10.13
CA MET A 219 -0.79 -4.25 11.48
C MET A 219 -1.00 -5.30 12.60
N MET A 220 -1.44 -6.52 12.25
CA MET A 220 -1.74 -7.60 13.21
C MET A 220 -2.73 -7.18 14.29
N SER A 221 -3.73 -6.36 13.95
CA SER A 221 -4.77 -5.93 14.90
C SER A 221 -5.44 -7.13 15.56
N GLU A 222 -5.84 -6.98 16.82
CA GLU A 222 -6.54 -8.05 17.57
C GLU A 222 -7.72 -8.63 16.80
N HIS A 223 -7.99 -9.89 17.01
CA HIS A 223 -9.05 -10.66 16.34
C HIS A 223 -8.87 -10.85 14.83
N THR A 224 -7.67 -10.55 14.30
CA THR A 224 -7.32 -10.87 12.91
C THR A 224 -6.55 -12.20 12.82
N MET A 225 -6.63 -12.86 11.65
CA MET A 225 -5.89 -14.11 11.43
C MET A 225 -4.37 -13.93 11.50
N SER A 226 -3.85 -12.77 11.07
CA SER A 226 -2.42 -12.45 11.18
C SER A 226 -1.97 -12.32 12.64
N HIS A 227 -2.82 -11.77 13.51
CA HIS A 227 -2.59 -11.72 14.95
C HIS A 227 -2.52 -13.14 15.54
N GLU A 228 -3.53 -13.97 15.30
CA GLU A 228 -3.61 -15.34 15.81
C GLU A 228 -2.42 -16.21 15.33
N LEU A 229 -2.06 -16.11 14.05
CA LEU A 229 -0.89 -16.79 13.49
C LEU A 229 0.40 -16.32 14.19
N THR A 230 0.55 -15.01 14.42
CA THR A 230 1.71 -14.44 15.10
C THR A 230 1.85 -14.96 16.51
N VAL A 231 0.76 -15.02 17.30
CA VAL A 231 0.76 -15.58 18.65
C VAL A 231 1.30 -17.00 18.66
N ARG A 232 0.94 -17.82 17.65
CA ARG A 232 1.41 -19.21 17.52
C ARG A 232 2.84 -19.35 17.01
N MET A 233 3.29 -18.40 16.17
CA MET A 233 4.58 -18.51 15.48
C MET A 233 5.72 -17.80 16.24
N ALA A 234 5.44 -16.71 16.93
CA ALA A 234 6.47 -15.83 17.47
C ALA A 234 7.48 -16.55 18.38
N SER A 235 7.02 -17.47 19.24
CA SER A 235 7.87 -18.20 20.19
C SER A 235 8.58 -19.42 19.60
N GLN A 236 8.39 -19.73 18.33
CA GLN A 236 8.94 -20.95 17.71
C GLN A 236 10.08 -20.60 16.74
N LYS A 237 11.27 -21.16 16.96
CA LYS A 237 12.49 -20.87 16.17
C LYS A 237 12.39 -21.29 14.70
N SER A 238 11.54 -22.28 14.38
CA SER A 238 11.36 -22.79 13.04
C SER A 238 10.56 -21.88 12.13
N HIS A 239 9.71 -21.01 12.68
CA HIS A 239 8.82 -20.17 11.87
C HIS A 239 9.47 -18.84 11.49
N SER A 240 8.93 -18.23 10.44
CA SER A 240 9.36 -16.93 9.92
C SER A 240 8.18 -15.97 9.80
N ILE A 241 8.39 -14.71 10.17
CA ILE A 241 7.44 -13.60 9.99
C ILE A 241 8.17 -12.51 9.18
N LEU A 242 7.67 -12.25 7.96
CA LEU A 242 8.33 -11.42 6.97
C LEU A 242 7.48 -10.18 6.65
N PHE A 243 7.88 -9.03 7.16
CA PHE A 243 7.17 -7.77 6.93
C PHE A 243 7.53 -7.17 5.58
N VAL A 244 6.52 -6.76 4.81
CA VAL A 244 6.68 -6.20 3.46
C VAL A 244 6.14 -4.76 3.32
N GLY A 245 5.94 -4.09 4.45
CA GLY A 245 5.37 -2.75 4.50
C GLY A 245 5.51 -2.11 5.86
N TYR A 246 4.84 -0.97 5.99
CA TYR A 246 4.81 -0.20 7.23
C TYR A 246 4.08 -0.95 8.35
N ALA A 247 4.57 -0.78 9.57
CA ALA A 247 3.88 -1.17 10.80
C ALA A 247 4.00 -0.03 11.81
N ALA A 248 2.87 0.55 12.20
CA ALA A 248 2.85 1.66 13.15
C ALA A 248 3.37 1.20 14.52
N PRO A 249 4.19 2.00 15.21
CA PRO A 249 4.83 1.61 16.47
C PRO A 249 3.86 1.20 17.59
N ASP A 250 2.67 1.77 17.60
CA ASP A 250 1.59 1.54 18.57
C ASP A 250 0.72 0.30 18.25
N THR A 251 1.07 -0.46 17.22
CA THR A 251 0.36 -1.69 16.80
C THR A 251 1.08 -2.96 17.26
N PRO A 252 0.39 -4.12 17.33
CA PRO A 252 1.05 -5.39 17.60
C PRO A 252 2.18 -5.72 16.60
N ALA A 253 2.02 -5.37 15.33
CA ALA A 253 3.08 -5.51 14.32
C ALA A 253 4.30 -4.64 14.65
N GLY A 254 4.09 -3.38 15.06
CA GLY A 254 5.16 -2.49 15.52
C GLY A 254 5.87 -3.01 16.76
N ALA A 255 5.13 -3.48 17.75
CA ALA A 255 5.68 -4.08 18.95
C ALA A 255 6.55 -5.31 18.64
N LEU A 256 6.09 -6.20 17.75
CA LEU A 256 6.86 -7.37 17.32
C LEU A 256 8.14 -6.97 16.56
N ARG A 257 8.07 -5.97 15.69
CA ARG A 257 9.23 -5.48 14.92
C ARG A 257 10.31 -4.88 15.84
N ALA A 258 9.89 -4.17 16.88
CA ALA A 258 10.80 -3.59 17.86
C ALA A 258 11.38 -4.61 18.85
N ALA A 259 10.75 -5.78 19.01
CA ALA A 259 11.13 -6.77 20.00
C ALA A 259 12.49 -7.41 19.69
N PRO A 260 13.49 -7.37 20.58
CA PRO A 260 14.73 -8.13 20.42
C PRO A 260 14.46 -9.64 20.48
N ARG A 261 15.25 -10.42 19.75
CA ARG A 261 15.11 -11.88 19.76
C ARG A 261 15.43 -12.45 21.16
N GLY A 262 14.56 -13.32 21.67
CA GLY A 262 14.72 -13.98 22.95
C GLY A 262 14.28 -13.16 24.17
N THR A 263 13.77 -11.96 23.97
CA THR A 263 13.26 -11.10 25.05
C THR A 263 11.73 -11.08 25.09
N PRO A 264 11.12 -11.08 26.29
CA PRO A 264 9.69 -10.84 26.44
C PRO A 264 9.30 -9.43 25.97
N PHE A 265 8.18 -9.30 25.29
CA PHE A 265 7.61 -8.02 24.89
C PHE A 265 6.07 -8.08 24.97
N SER A 266 5.44 -6.94 25.21
CA SER A 266 3.98 -6.84 25.17
C SER A 266 3.52 -6.81 23.71
N PHE A 267 2.75 -7.82 23.29
CA PHE A 267 2.29 -7.92 21.90
C PHE A 267 0.94 -7.25 21.71
N SER A 268 -0.05 -7.64 22.52
CA SER A 268 -1.39 -7.03 22.50
C SER A 268 -2.09 -7.27 23.84
N PRO A 269 -3.16 -6.53 24.16
CA PRO A 269 -3.96 -6.77 25.37
C PRO A 269 -4.48 -8.21 25.50
N SER A 270 -4.96 -8.81 24.42
CA SER A 270 -5.52 -10.18 24.45
C SER A 270 -4.47 -11.28 24.49
N ALA A 271 -3.33 -11.11 23.85
CA ALA A 271 -2.26 -12.10 23.83
C ALA A 271 -1.23 -11.92 24.97
N GLY A 272 -1.19 -10.74 25.58
CA GLY A 272 -0.25 -10.43 26.66
C GLY A 272 1.20 -10.36 26.19
N GLN A 273 2.10 -10.98 26.98
CA GLN A 273 3.52 -11.02 26.67
C GLN A 273 3.87 -12.24 25.81
N LEU A 274 4.68 -12.00 24.78
CA LEU A 274 5.29 -13.03 23.95
C LEU A 274 6.82 -12.93 24.03
N VAL A 275 7.50 -14.02 23.64
CA VAL A 275 8.95 -14.03 23.44
C VAL A 275 9.23 -14.32 21.98
N ARG A 276 9.93 -13.42 21.29
CA ARG A 276 10.23 -13.61 19.87
C ARG A 276 11.44 -14.55 19.69
N HIS A 277 11.18 -15.76 19.27
CA HIS A 277 12.21 -16.73 18.84
C HIS A 277 12.21 -16.96 17.34
N CYS A 278 11.09 -16.71 16.66
CA CYS A 278 10.98 -16.89 15.21
C CYS A 278 11.99 -16.04 14.44
N HIS A 279 12.28 -16.45 13.21
CA HIS A 279 12.96 -15.58 12.26
C HIS A 279 12.04 -14.41 11.89
N MET A 280 12.57 -13.21 11.86
CA MET A 280 11.84 -12.01 11.44
C MET A 280 12.74 -11.17 10.57
N ASP A 281 12.19 -10.71 9.45
CA ASP A 281 12.86 -9.78 8.56
C ASP A 281 11.88 -8.73 8.03
N CYS A 282 12.41 -7.59 7.58
CA CYS A 282 11.63 -6.49 7.04
C CYS A 282 12.13 -6.16 5.63
N PHE A 283 11.19 -5.97 4.70
CA PHE A 283 11.46 -5.71 3.31
C PHE A 283 10.80 -4.38 2.90
N ASP A 284 11.58 -3.49 2.30
CA ASP A 284 11.06 -2.23 1.80
C ASP A 284 10.39 -2.42 0.43
N LEU A 285 9.17 -2.89 0.46
CA LEU A 285 8.33 -3.05 -0.73
C LEU A 285 7.16 -2.06 -0.71
N SER A 286 7.36 -0.88 -0.16
CA SER A 286 6.35 0.18 -0.09
C SER A 286 5.75 0.50 -1.46
N ALA A 287 4.48 0.90 -1.48
CA ALA A 287 3.79 1.44 -2.65
C ALA A 287 3.72 2.97 -2.64
N HIS A 288 4.41 3.62 -1.70
CA HIS A 288 4.57 5.07 -1.68
C HIS A 288 5.89 5.49 -2.31
N ALA A 289 5.90 6.64 -2.92
CA ALA A 289 7.10 7.26 -3.48
C ALA A 289 8.16 7.50 -2.39
N ASN A 290 9.43 7.40 -2.76
CA ASN A 290 10.53 7.80 -1.88
C ASN A 290 10.50 9.31 -1.66
N ARG A 291 11.03 9.77 -0.52
CA ARG A 291 11.04 11.20 -0.17
C ARG A 291 11.74 12.06 -1.22
N GLU A 292 12.84 11.56 -1.79
CA GLU A 292 13.57 12.24 -2.86
C GLU A 292 12.71 12.38 -4.13
N GLN A 293 11.96 11.34 -4.49
CA GLN A 293 11.04 11.37 -5.64
C GLN A 293 9.89 12.37 -5.45
N LEU A 294 9.36 12.50 -4.22
CA LEU A 294 8.33 13.49 -3.89
C LEU A 294 8.85 14.92 -4.07
N VAL A 295 10.05 15.18 -3.57
CA VAL A 295 10.72 16.48 -3.76
C VAL A 295 10.99 16.77 -5.24
N ASP A 296 11.55 15.80 -5.98
CA ASP A 296 11.83 15.93 -7.41
C ASP A 296 10.53 16.20 -8.21
N PHE A 297 9.45 15.53 -7.86
CA PHE A 297 8.15 15.74 -8.49
C PHE A 297 7.63 17.17 -8.26
N ALA A 298 7.68 17.67 -7.01
CA ALA A 298 7.25 19.02 -6.68
C ALA A 298 8.11 20.07 -7.40
N VAL A 299 9.44 19.89 -7.44
CA VAL A 299 10.36 20.77 -8.16
C VAL A 299 10.07 20.74 -9.67
N GLY A 300 9.83 19.57 -10.25
CA GLY A 300 9.52 19.41 -11.67
C GLY A 300 8.18 20.03 -12.07
N MET A 301 7.17 20.01 -11.19
CA MET A 301 5.88 20.66 -11.41
C MET A 301 5.97 22.18 -11.27
N ALA A 302 6.86 22.67 -10.43
CA ALA A 302 7.07 24.10 -10.12
C ALA A 302 5.76 24.86 -9.75
N PRO A 303 4.98 24.37 -8.77
CA PRO A 303 3.75 25.04 -8.34
C PRO A 303 4.06 26.35 -7.61
N ARG A 304 3.05 27.24 -7.49
CA ARG A 304 3.14 28.44 -6.64
C ARG A 304 3.07 28.10 -5.15
N THR A 305 2.26 27.09 -4.82
CA THR A 305 2.02 26.66 -3.44
C THR A 305 2.05 25.13 -3.35
N VAL A 306 2.69 24.60 -2.32
CA VAL A 306 2.63 23.19 -1.94
C VAL A 306 1.95 23.05 -0.58
N LEU A 307 0.96 22.16 -0.50
CA LEU A 307 0.38 21.72 0.75
C LEU A 307 0.90 20.32 1.05
N LEU A 308 1.51 20.14 2.21
CA LEU A 308 2.04 18.85 2.67
C LEU A 308 1.01 18.18 3.60
N GLY A 309 0.61 16.97 3.26
CA GLY A 309 -0.35 16.18 4.02
C GLY A 309 0.00 14.69 4.02
N HIS A 310 -0.85 13.88 4.63
CA HIS A 310 -0.74 12.43 4.64
C HIS A 310 0.67 11.92 5.01
N GLY A 311 1.13 12.29 6.20
CA GLY A 311 2.40 11.87 6.79
C GLY A 311 2.58 12.47 8.18
N GLU A 312 3.47 11.87 8.95
CA GLU A 312 3.81 12.34 10.29
C GLU A 312 4.47 13.74 10.23
N PRO A 313 4.43 14.53 11.31
CA PRO A 313 5.01 15.86 11.34
C PRO A 313 6.47 15.89 10.85
N GLU A 314 7.30 14.97 11.34
CA GLU A 314 8.72 14.88 10.98
C GLU A 314 8.94 14.58 9.50
N ALA A 315 8.03 13.83 8.88
CA ALA A 315 8.06 13.54 7.45
C ALA A 315 7.75 14.81 6.62
N ARG A 316 6.77 15.58 7.06
CA ARG A 316 6.43 16.88 6.43
C ARG A 316 7.55 17.88 6.57
N ASP A 317 8.15 17.98 7.76
CA ASP A 317 9.25 18.90 8.06
C ASP A 317 10.48 18.62 7.18
N TRP A 318 10.81 17.33 6.98
CA TRP A 318 11.91 16.96 6.10
C TRP A 318 11.64 17.40 4.64
N ILE A 319 10.46 17.07 4.11
CA ILE A 319 10.06 17.46 2.74
C ILE A 319 10.04 19.00 2.61
N GLU A 320 9.52 19.71 3.60
CA GLU A 320 9.53 21.18 3.59
C GLU A 320 10.95 21.75 3.54
N SER A 321 11.87 21.20 4.36
CA SER A 321 13.27 21.63 4.37
C SER A 321 13.93 21.50 3.01
N GLU A 322 13.78 20.33 2.36
CA GLU A 322 14.34 20.06 1.04
C GLU A 322 13.71 20.96 -0.05
N LEU A 323 12.40 21.17 0.02
CA LEU A 323 11.72 22.08 -0.92
C LEU A 323 12.16 23.53 -0.74
N ARG A 324 12.38 24.00 0.50
CA ARG A 324 12.88 25.37 0.76
C ARG A 324 14.29 25.58 0.21
N GLU A 325 15.15 24.56 0.30
CA GLU A 325 16.50 24.63 -0.27
C GLU A 325 16.46 24.74 -1.80
N ARG A 326 15.65 23.90 -2.44
CA ARG A 326 15.59 23.81 -3.92
C ARG A 326 14.69 24.86 -4.56
N MET A 327 13.69 25.37 -3.84
CA MET A 327 12.70 26.34 -4.30
C MET A 327 12.47 27.46 -3.24
N PRO A 328 13.42 28.36 -3.01
CA PRO A 328 13.37 29.34 -1.90
C PRO A 328 12.16 30.27 -1.89
N ARG A 329 11.47 30.42 -3.03
CA ARG A 329 10.29 31.28 -3.17
C ARG A 329 8.95 30.54 -3.11
N LEU A 330 9.01 29.21 -2.94
CA LEU A 330 7.81 28.38 -2.86
C LEU A 330 7.01 28.70 -1.59
N ASN A 331 5.71 28.89 -1.74
CA ASN A 331 4.82 28.92 -0.59
C ASN A 331 4.52 27.47 -0.13
N ILE A 332 4.93 27.13 1.10
CA ILE A 332 4.75 25.78 1.65
C ILE A 332 3.85 25.88 2.88
N LEU A 333 2.81 25.05 2.92
CA LEU A 333 1.80 25.03 3.97
C LEU A 333 1.65 23.59 4.52
N GLN A 334 1.51 23.49 5.83
CA GLN A 334 1.23 22.24 6.55
C GLN A 334 -0.08 22.44 7.36
N PRO A 335 -1.26 22.37 6.72
CA PRO A 335 -2.52 22.64 7.39
C PRO A 335 -2.82 21.59 8.48
N ALA A 336 -3.36 22.04 9.60
CA ALA A 336 -3.96 21.17 10.59
C ALA A 336 -5.30 20.60 10.08
N PRO A 337 -5.73 19.40 10.54
CA PRO A 337 -7.02 18.88 10.20
C PRO A 337 -8.16 19.87 10.53
N GLY A 338 -9.02 20.15 9.55
CA GLY A 338 -10.14 21.10 9.69
C GLY A 338 -9.76 22.58 9.55
N GLU A 339 -8.50 22.91 9.33
CA GLU A 339 -8.07 24.29 9.09
C GLU A 339 -8.46 24.76 7.68
N SER A 340 -9.01 25.98 7.59
CA SER A 340 -9.30 26.63 6.32
C SER A 340 -8.18 27.61 5.96
N LEU A 341 -7.53 27.39 4.82
CA LEU A 341 -6.45 28.24 4.34
C LEU A 341 -6.85 28.97 3.06
N LYS A 342 -6.31 30.19 2.89
CA LYS A 342 -6.28 30.87 1.59
C LYS A 342 -4.92 30.62 0.94
N VAL A 343 -4.92 30.13 -0.28
CA VAL A 343 -3.74 29.77 -1.07
C VAL A 343 -3.63 30.60 -2.35
#